data_9cc2a4325c0de5afe5508ce5190ab091
#
_entry.id   9cc2a4325c0de5afe5508ce5190ab091
#
_cell.length_a   1.000
_cell.length_b   1.000
_cell.length_c   1.000
_cell.angle_alpha   90.00
_cell.angle_beta   90.00
_cell.angle_gamma   90.00
#
_symmetry.space_group_name_H-M   'P 1'
#
loop_
_entity.id
_entity.type
_entity.pdbx_description
1 polymer ?
#
loop_
_entity_poly.entity_id
_entity_poly.type
_entity_poly.pdbx_seq_one_letter_code
_entity_poly.pdbx_strand_id
1 'polypeptide(L)'
;MISVIDSQTRSPHSPEEIKSIDDFNDKIEAAGQRIMACGMESPTTAIVMDYRNGKKESFNGPLIDSPEFVSGFWIISANSLDEAKALAIQGSQACNRKVELRQLIGN
;
A
#
# COMPACT_ATOMS: atom_id res chain seq x y z
N MET A 1 6.86 1.90 5.52
CA MET A 1 5.90 1.68 4.42
C MET A 1 4.48 1.76 4.97
N ILE A 2 3.65 2.51 4.31
CA ILE A 2 2.23 2.61 4.61
C ILE A 2 1.49 1.79 3.55
N SER A 3 0.94 0.66 3.94
CA SER A 3 0.19 -0.22 3.04
C SER A 3 -1.29 0.10 3.12
N VAL A 4 -1.92 0.29 1.98
CA VAL A 4 -3.36 0.56 1.87
C VAL A 4 -4.10 -0.77 1.80
N ILE A 5 -5.08 -0.95 2.67
CA ILE A 5 -5.86 -2.18 2.76
C ILE A 5 -7.23 -1.94 2.12
N ASP A 6 -7.52 -2.73 1.11
CA ASP A 6 -8.80 -2.68 0.41
C ASP A 6 -9.52 -4.02 0.54
N SER A 7 -10.73 -4.13 -0.01
CA SER A 7 -11.49 -5.37 0.02
C SER A 7 -12.22 -5.59 -1.30
N GLN A 8 -12.58 -6.85 -1.57
CA GLN A 8 -13.27 -7.24 -2.81
C GLN A 8 -14.64 -6.58 -2.96
N THR A 9 -15.27 -6.23 -1.84
CA THR A 9 -16.63 -5.66 -1.83
C THR A 9 -16.62 -4.13 -1.83
N ARG A 10 -15.45 -3.52 -1.76
CA ARG A 10 -15.33 -2.07 -1.69
C ARG A 10 -15.43 -1.44 -3.07
N SER A 11 -16.19 -0.35 -3.16
CA SER A 11 -16.25 0.44 -4.39
C SER A 11 -14.89 1.07 -4.70
N PRO A 12 -14.58 1.31 -5.98
CA PRO A 12 -13.40 2.10 -6.36
C PRO A 12 -13.40 3.47 -5.68
N HIS A 13 -12.24 4.10 -5.65
CA HIS A 13 -12.13 5.46 -5.08
C HIS A 13 -13.04 6.43 -5.83
N SER A 14 -13.75 7.26 -5.05
CA SER A 14 -14.55 8.36 -5.59
C SER A 14 -13.64 9.47 -6.12
N PRO A 15 -14.16 10.40 -6.98
CA PRO A 15 -13.38 11.56 -7.42
C PRO A 15 -12.84 12.39 -6.25
N GLU A 16 -13.60 12.53 -5.18
CA GLU A 16 -13.19 13.25 -3.97
C GLU A 16 -12.04 12.54 -3.25
N GLU A 17 -12.09 11.22 -3.18
CA GLU A 17 -11.02 10.41 -2.59
C GLU A 17 -9.74 10.51 -3.43
N ILE A 18 -9.86 10.44 -4.75
CA ILE A 18 -8.73 10.60 -5.67
C ILE A 18 -8.07 11.96 -5.47
N LYS A 19 -8.88 13.03 -5.37
CA LYS A 19 -8.35 14.36 -5.12
C LYS A 19 -7.62 14.44 -3.78
N SER A 20 -8.19 13.86 -2.73
CA SER A 20 -7.56 13.82 -1.40
C SER A 20 -6.24 13.06 -1.42
N ILE A 21 -6.17 11.97 -2.16
CA ILE A 21 -4.94 11.19 -2.34
C ILE A 21 -3.88 12.03 -3.05
N ASP A 22 -4.27 12.72 -4.13
CA ASP A 22 -3.36 13.58 -4.88
C ASP A 22 -2.85 14.73 -4.02
N ASP A 23 -3.72 15.36 -3.25
CA ASP A 23 -3.34 16.44 -2.33
C ASP A 23 -2.35 15.95 -1.26
N PHE A 24 -2.58 14.76 -0.71
CA PHE A 24 -1.66 14.15 0.25
C PHE A 24 -0.30 13.84 -0.39
N ASN A 25 -0.30 13.26 -1.59
CA ASN A 25 0.93 13.00 -2.33
C ASN A 25 1.72 14.28 -2.58
N ASP A 26 1.06 15.34 -3.02
CA ASP A 26 1.70 16.64 -3.26
C ASP A 26 2.32 17.20 -1.99
N LYS A 27 1.61 17.08 -0.87
CA LYS A 27 2.08 17.56 0.43
C LYS A 27 3.34 16.84 0.88
N ILE A 28 3.35 15.51 0.84
CA ILE A 28 4.50 14.73 1.30
C ILE A 28 5.68 14.84 0.32
N GLU A 29 5.42 15.02 -0.96
CA GLU A 29 6.46 15.27 -1.95
C GLU A 29 7.13 16.63 -1.68
N ALA A 30 6.35 17.68 -1.48
CA ALA A 30 6.86 19.01 -1.17
C ALA A 30 7.67 19.04 0.13
N ALA A 31 7.33 18.19 1.09
CA ALA A 31 8.05 18.07 2.37
C ALA A 31 9.28 17.15 2.30
N GLY A 32 9.57 16.54 1.15
CA GLY A 32 10.67 15.60 0.99
C GLY A 32 10.45 14.27 1.70
N GLN A 33 9.21 13.94 2.01
CA GLN A 33 8.85 12.73 2.76
C GLN A 33 8.45 11.56 1.85
N ARG A 34 8.08 11.83 0.61
CA ARG A 34 7.63 10.80 -0.33
C ARG A 34 8.82 10.20 -1.07
N ILE A 35 9.04 8.89 -0.88
CA ILE A 35 10.05 8.15 -1.64
C ILE A 35 9.40 7.48 -2.83
N MET A 36 8.27 6.81 -2.61
CA MET A 36 7.52 6.12 -3.67
C MET A 36 6.05 6.02 -3.26
N ALA A 37 5.16 6.08 -4.24
CA ALA A 37 3.76 5.78 -4.04
C ALA A 37 3.24 5.08 -5.29
N CYS A 38 2.55 3.96 -5.12
CA CYS A 38 1.92 3.29 -6.25
C CYS A 38 0.77 2.39 -5.80
N GLY A 39 -0.13 2.14 -6.75
CA GLY A 39 -1.14 1.12 -6.62
C GLY A 39 -0.61 -0.23 -7.09
N MET A 40 -1.34 -1.27 -6.76
CA MET A 40 -1.07 -2.63 -7.18
C MET A 40 -2.29 -3.17 -7.94
N GLU A 41 -2.03 -4.03 -8.91
CA GLU A 41 -3.10 -4.76 -9.56
C GLU A 41 -3.84 -5.65 -8.57
N SER A 42 -5.04 -6.07 -8.94
CA SER A 42 -5.85 -6.99 -8.14
C SER A 42 -5.07 -8.25 -7.77
N PRO A 43 -5.28 -8.80 -6.56
CA PRO A 43 -4.67 -10.08 -6.18
C PRO A 43 -4.99 -11.23 -7.16
N THR A 44 -6.09 -11.14 -7.90
CA THR A 44 -6.44 -12.16 -8.90
C THR A 44 -5.42 -12.24 -10.04
N THR A 45 -4.62 -11.20 -10.24
CA THR A 45 -3.55 -11.18 -11.26
C THR A 45 -2.21 -11.67 -10.73
N ALA A 46 -2.14 -12.00 -9.45
CA ALA A 46 -0.90 -12.48 -8.83
C ALA A 46 -0.49 -13.84 -9.38
N ILE A 47 0.79 -14.10 -9.34
CA ILE A 47 1.36 -15.41 -9.70
C ILE A 47 2.27 -15.81 -8.55
N VAL A 48 2.06 -17.01 -8.02
CA VAL A 48 2.88 -17.57 -6.95
C VAL A 48 3.82 -18.62 -7.55
N MET A 49 5.07 -18.52 -7.19
CA MET A 49 6.11 -19.45 -7.66
C MET A 49 6.88 -20.00 -6.47
N ASP A 50 7.09 -21.32 -6.45
CA ASP A 50 7.93 -21.96 -5.44
C ASP A 50 8.94 -22.87 -6.15
N TYR A 51 10.19 -22.43 -6.17
CA TYR A 51 11.29 -23.15 -6.80
C TYR A 51 12.34 -23.56 -5.78
N ARG A 52 11.97 -23.64 -4.49
CA ARG A 52 12.87 -24.07 -3.43
C ARG A 52 13.15 -25.57 -3.54
N ASN A 53 14.36 -25.96 -3.24
CA ASN A 53 14.76 -27.38 -3.13
C ASN A 53 14.40 -28.22 -4.37
N GLY A 54 14.59 -27.65 -5.55
CA GLY A 54 14.31 -28.33 -6.81
C GLY A 54 12.84 -28.37 -7.22
N LYS A 55 11.94 -27.75 -6.47
CA LYS A 55 10.54 -27.60 -6.88
C LYS A 55 10.43 -26.69 -8.09
N LYS A 56 9.39 -26.92 -8.89
CA LYS A 56 9.04 -26.08 -10.04
C LYS A 56 7.55 -25.88 -10.03
N GLU A 57 7.07 -25.13 -9.04
CA GLU A 57 5.64 -24.90 -8.84
C GLU A 57 5.30 -23.45 -9.16
N SER A 58 4.24 -23.27 -9.93
CA SER A 58 3.70 -21.95 -10.26
C SER A 58 2.20 -22.06 -10.37
N PHE A 59 1.47 -21.12 -9.76
CA PHE A 59 0.02 -21.05 -9.92
C PHE A 59 -0.44 -19.60 -9.96
N ASN A 60 -1.56 -19.37 -10.63
CA ASN A 60 -2.17 -18.05 -10.74
C ASN A 60 -3.04 -17.78 -9.51
N GLY A 61 -3.07 -16.52 -9.10
CA GLY A 61 -3.83 -16.07 -7.98
C GLY A 61 -2.95 -15.75 -6.78
N PRO A 62 -3.52 -15.17 -5.72
CA PRO A 62 -2.75 -14.81 -4.52
C PRO A 62 -2.39 -16.07 -3.72
N LEU A 63 -1.27 -16.01 -3.00
CA LEU A 63 -0.90 -17.07 -2.07
C LEU A 63 -1.95 -17.26 -0.98
N ILE A 64 -2.46 -16.15 -0.48
CA ILE A 64 -3.48 -16.13 0.56
C ILE A 64 -4.72 -15.47 -0.01
N ASP A 65 -5.81 -16.21 -0.07
CA ASP A 65 -7.11 -15.68 -0.48
C ASP A 65 -7.79 -15.08 0.74
N SER A 66 -7.87 -13.76 0.77
CA SER A 66 -8.42 -13.00 1.89
C SER A 66 -9.40 -11.95 1.38
N PRO A 67 -10.50 -11.68 2.12
CA PRO A 67 -11.39 -10.57 1.76
C PRO A 67 -10.69 -9.21 1.79
N GLU A 68 -9.65 -9.07 2.59
CA GLU A 68 -8.85 -7.84 2.64
C GLU A 68 -7.45 -8.09 2.07
N PHE A 69 -6.90 -7.10 1.36
CA PHE A 69 -5.61 -7.22 0.68
C PHE A 69 -4.96 -5.85 0.51
N VAL A 70 -3.66 -5.84 0.32
CA VAL A 70 -2.91 -4.61 0.04
C VAL A 70 -3.20 -4.19 -1.40
N SER A 71 -3.72 -2.98 -1.58
CA SER A 71 -4.07 -2.42 -2.89
C SER A 71 -3.08 -1.36 -3.38
N GLY A 72 -2.18 -0.92 -2.53
CA GLY A 72 -1.18 0.09 -2.86
C GLY A 72 -0.36 0.44 -1.64
N PHE A 73 0.61 1.33 -1.81
CA PHE A 73 1.46 1.71 -0.69
C PHE A 73 2.15 3.05 -0.92
N TRP A 74 2.57 3.65 0.18
CA TRP A 74 3.53 4.76 0.21
C TRP A 74 4.79 4.29 0.93
N ILE A 75 5.95 4.56 0.35
CA ILE A 75 7.22 4.50 1.06
C ILE A 75 7.56 5.93 1.42
N ILE A 76 7.67 6.20 2.71
CA ILE A 76 7.91 7.53 3.24
C ILE A 76 9.20 7.59 4.03
N SER A 77 9.79 8.78 4.09
CA SER A 77 10.90 9.10 4.99
C SER A 77 10.34 9.93 6.15
N ALA A 78 10.63 9.51 7.36
CA ALA A 78 10.19 10.20 8.58
C ALA A 78 11.34 10.21 9.59
N ASN A 79 11.40 11.27 10.40
CA ASN A 79 12.47 11.43 11.39
C ASN A 79 12.20 10.66 12.70
N SER A 80 10.96 10.21 12.90
CA SER A 80 10.56 9.49 14.10
C SER A 80 9.37 8.59 13.80
N LEU A 81 9.11 7.64 14.69
CA LEU A 81 7.91 6.80 14.62
C LEU A 81 6.64 7.65 14.75
N ASP A 82 6.65 8.64 15.61
CA ASP A 82 5.47 9.52 15.79
C ASP A 82 5.17 10.31 14.52
N GLU A 83 6.18 10.78 13.82
CA GLU A 83 6.00 11.44 12.52
C GLU A 83 5.44 10.46 11.48
N ALA A 84 5.98 9.24 11.43
CA ALA A 84 5.48 8.21 10.53
C ALA A 84 4.03 7.84 10.81
N LYS A 85 3.64 7.74 12.10
CA LYS A 85 2.25 7.51 12.49
C LYS A 85 1.33 8.64 12.04
N ALA A 86 1.77 9.89 12.20
CA ALA A 86 0.99 11.04 11.77
C ALA A 86 0.75 11.01 10.25
N LEU A 87 1.77 10.66 9.47
CA LEU A 87 1.65 10.50 8.02
C LEU A 87 0.72 9.34 7.65
N ALA A 88 0.79 8.23 8.37
CA ALA A 88 -0.11 7.09 8.14
C ALA A 88 -1.56 7.45 8.41
N ILE A 89 -1.83 8.21 9.46
CA ILE A 89 -3.19 8.72 9.76
C ILE A 89 -3.68 9.60 8.61
N GLN A 90 -2.86 10.52 8.13
CA GLN A 90 -3.22 11.40 7.01
C GLN A 90 -3.46 10.58 5.73
N GLY A 91 -2.63 9.58 5.47
CA GLY A 91 -2.82 8.70 4.32
C GLY A 91 -4.12 7.91 4.39
N SER A 92 -4.45 7.38 5.57
CA SER A 92 -5.72 6.68 5.80
C SER A 92 -6.92 7.58 5.56
N GLN A 93 -6.86 8.81 6.06
CA GLN A 93 -7.91 9.80 5.85
C GLN A 93 -8.04 10.17 4.37
N ALA A 94 -6.91 10.35 3.68
CA ALA A 94 -6.91 10.73 2.28
C ALA A 94 -7.54 9.68 1.39
N CYS A 95 -7.17 8.41 1.57
CA CYS A 95 -7.67 7.32 0.73
C CYS A 95 -8.96 6.69 1.25
N ASN A 96 -9.40 7.08 2.45
CA ASN A 96 -10.58 6.52 3.10
C ASN A 96 -10.52 4.98 3.17
N ARG A 97 -9.36 4.46 3.56
CA ARG A 97 -9.09 3.03 3.72
C ARG A 97 -8.28 2.81 4.98
N LYS A 98 -8.33 1.59 5.52
CA LYS A 98 -7.37 1.16 6.54
C LYS A 98 -5.97 1.21 5.95
N VAL A 99 -4.99 1.49 6.80
CA VAL A 99 -3.58 1.37 6.42
C VAL A 99 -2.82 0.61 7.49
N GLU A 100 -1.75 -0.02 7.08
CA GLU A 100 -0.79 -0.66 7.97
C GLU A 100 0.56 0.02 7.82
N LEU A 101 1.14 0.43 8.93
CA LEU A 101 2.46 1.06 8.96
C LEU A 101 3.51 0.05 9.40
N ARG A 102 4.55 -0.13 8.57
CA ARG A 102 5.72 -0.95 8.92
C ARG A 102 6.99 -0.22 8.60
N GLN A 103 7.95 -0.30 9.52
CA GLN A 103 9.30 0.17 9.26
C GLN A 103 9.99 -0.77 8.28
N LEU A 104 10.64 -0.20 7.26
CA LEU A 104 11.45 -0.99 6.35
C LEU A 104 12.81 -1.28 6.98
N ILE A 105 13.31 -2.49 6.73
CA ILE A 105 14.63 -2.92 7.18
C ILE A 105 15.53 -2.97 5.95
N GLY A 106 16.73 -2.44 6.09
CA GLY A 106 17.70 -2.48 5.01
C GLY A 106 18.37 -1.14 4.80
N ASN A 107 19.13 -1.08 3.75
CA ASN A 107 19.98 0.08 3.45
C ASN A 107 19.35 1.00 2.45
#